data_9c8ebe46a2a3635b649eec36fbeb9fb9
#
_entry.id   9c8ebe46a2a3635b649eec36fbeb9fb9
#
_cell.length_a   1.000
_cell.length_b   1.000
_cell.length_c   1.000
_cell.angle_alpha   90.00
_cell.angle_beta   90.00
_cell.angle_gamma   90.00
#
_symmetry.space_group_name_H-M   'P 1'
#
loop_
_entity.id
_entity.type
_entity.pdbx_description
1 polymer ?
#
loop_
_entity_poly.entity_id
_entity_poly.type
_entity_poly.pdbx_seq_one_letter_code
_entity_poly.pdbx_strand_id
1 'polypeptide(L)'
;MSETRRGTRRLHLLIVEDRPGDFRLLQLAMEKNGFNAELHGVSDALAAMQFLHRQGEAYRHAPRPDLILLDLRLPEQDGLAFLTLLKNDPAWHAIPVVIISASEHETDVSAAYQRGAAGYVVKPVDLNEFVLAIHRLGQYWFNLVRLPERID
;
A
#
# COMPACT_ATOMS: atom_id res chain seq x y z
N MET A 1 6.57 21.61 -17.62
CA MET A 1 6.60 20.46 -17.61
C MET A 1 6.36 19.58 -16.43
N SER A 2 5.39 19.95 -15.63
CA SER A 2 4.95 19.14 -14.51
C SER A 2 4.47 17.75 -14.94
N GLU A 3 3.84 17.65 -16.09
CA GLU A 3 3.36 16.38 -16.62
C GLU A 3 4.49 15.40 -16.92
N THR A 4 5.55 15.88 -17.58
CA THR A 4 6.70 15.05 -17.88
C THR A 4 7.40 14.59 -16.61
N ARG A 5 7.56 15.50 -15.66
CA ARG A 5 8.18 15.20 -14.37
C ARG A 5 7.37 14.17 -13.60
N ARG A 6 6.05 14.31 -13.62
CA ARG A 6 5.15 13.35 -12.98
C ARG A 6 5.31 11.94 -13.55
N GLY A 7 5.45 11.80 -14.86
CA GLY A 7 5.63 10.52 -15.50
C GLY A 7 6.98 9.88 -15.25
N THR A 8 8.00 10.65 -14.84
CA THR A 8 9.35 10.13 -14.58
C THR A 8 9.61 9.83 -13.12
N ARG A 9 8.80 10.34 -12.20
CA ARG A 9 8.98 10.10 -10.77
C ARG A 9 8.68 8.64 -10.44
N ARG A 10 9.68 7.97 -9.87
CA ARG A 10 9.48 6.60 -9.39
C ARG A 10 8.80 6.64 -8.04
N LEU A 11 7.70 5.92 -7.93
CA LEU A 11 6.92 5.89 -6.69
C LEU A 11 7.35 4.70 -5.83
N HIS A 12 7.25 4.87 -4.52
CA HIS A 12 7.53 3.81 -3.57
C HIS A 12 6.24 3.33 -2.96
N LEU A 13 5.98 2.03 -3.10
CA LEU A 13 4.78 1.39 -2.61
C LEU A 13 5.18 0.44 -1.48
N LEU A 14 4.63 0.67 -0.27
CA LEU A 14 4.83 -0.24 0.84
C LEU A 14 3.64 -1.19 0.90
N ILE A 15 3.93 -2.49 0.87
CA ILE A 15 2.91 -3.54 0.91
C ILE A 15 3.04 -4.27 2.24
N VAL A 16 1.98 -4.21 3.04
CA VAL A 16 1.92 -4.88 4.35
C VAL A 16 1.04 -6.11 4.17
N GLU A 17 1.68 -7.26 4.00
CA GLU A 17 1.03 -8.52 3.63
C GLU A 17 1.82 -9.69 4.19
N ASP A 18 1.17 -10.56 4.96
CA ASP A 18 1.84 -11.69 5.59
C ASP A 18 1.94 -12.94 4.70
N ARG A 19 1.23 -12.97 3.57
CA ARG A 19 1.26 -14.12 2.67
C ARG A 19 2.27 -13.89 1.54
N PRO A 20 3.39 -14.63 1.53
CA PRO A 20 4.40 -14.43 0.47
C PRO A 20 3.85 -14.64 -0.94
N GLY A 21 2.91 -15.55 -1.11
CA GLY A 21 2.28 -15.79 -2.42
C GLY A 21 1.50 -14.59 -2.92
N ASP A 22 0.75 -13.94 -2.02
CA ASP A 22 -0.01 -12.75 -2.38
C ASP A 22 0.91 -11.58 -2.71
N PHE A 23 1.97 -11.41 -1.93
CA PHE A 23 2.97 -10.37 -2.23
C PHE A 23 3.62 -10.61 -3.60
N ARG A 24 3.99 -11.86 -3.87
CA ARG A 24 4.61 -12.20 -5.17
C ARG A 24 3.68 -11.93 -6.33
N LEU A 25 2.39 -12.21 -6.14
CA LEU A 25 1.37 -11.94 -7.14
C LEU A 25 1.23 -10.46 -7.44
N LEU A 26 1.19 -9.63 -6.39
CA LEU A 26 1.17 -8.18 -6.53
C LEU A 26 2.40 -7.69 -7.30
N GLN A 27 3.55 -8.20 -6.94
CA GLN A 27 4.81 -7.83 -7.58
C GLN A 27 4.80 -8.16 -9.06
N LEU A 28 4.38 -9.38 -9.42
CA LEU A 28 4.29 -9.80 -10.82
C LEU A 28 3.28 -8.97 -11.60
N ALA A 29 2.12 -8.69 -11.01
CA ALA A 29 1.10 -7.88 -11.66
C ALA A 29 1.58 -6.46 -11.93
N MET A 30 2.29 -5.87 -10.99
CA MET A 30 2.85 -4.53 -11.15
C MET A 30 3.92 -4.49 -12.23
N GLU A 31 4.83 -5.48 -12.23
CA GLU A 31 5.87 -5.58 -13.25
C GLU A 31 5.28 -5.75 -14.65
N LYS A 32 4.26 -6.61 -14.75
CA LYS A 32 3.61 -6.89 -16.03
C LYS A 32 2.94 -5.65 -16.63
N ASN A 33 2.42 -4.78 -15.78
CA ASN A 33 1.75 -3.55 -16.21
C ASN A 33 2.70 -2.39 -16.45
N GLY A 34 3.97 -2.56 -16.15
CA GLY A 34 4.99 -1.56 -16.45
C GLY A 34 4.89 -0.26 -15.66
N PHE A 35 4.30 -0.30 -14.47
CA PHE A 35 4.21 0.90 -13.63
C PHE A 35 5.58 1.30 -13.11
N ASN A 36 5.84 2.60 -13.06
CA ASN A 36 7.09 3.13 -12.52
C ASN A 36 7.00 3.19 -11.00
N ALA A 37 7.06 2.02 -10.38
CA ALA A 37 6.91 1.88 -8.94
C ALA A 37 7.90 0.85 -8.40
N GLU A 38 8.45 1.15 -7.23
CA GLU A 38 9.29 0.22 -6.49
C GLU A 38 8.49 -0.32 -5.32
N LEU A 39 8.41 -1.64 -5.23
CA LEU A 39 7.62 -2.32 -4.23
C LEU A 39 8.49 -2.75 -3.05
N HIS A 40 8.01 -2.47 -1.85
CA HIS A 40 8.67 -2.85 -0.61
C HIS A 40 7.68 -3.66 0.21
N GLY A 41 8.02 -4.90 0.50
CA GLY A 41 7.14 -5.80 1.22
C GLY A 41 7.56 -5.98 2.68
N VAL A 42 6.60 -5.93 3.58
CA VAL A 42 6.77 -6.28 4.98
C VAL A 42 5.63 -7.20 5.39
N SER A 43 5.87 -8.04 6.38
CA SER A 43 4.92 -9.12 6.71
C SER A 43 3.99 -8.81 7.87
N ASP A 44 4.24 -7.75 8.62
CA ASP A 44 3.39 -7.38 9.76
C ASP A 44 3.49 -5.90 10.07
N ALA A 45 2.67 -5.46 11.01
CA ALA A 45 2.60 -4.05 11.39
C ALA A 45 3.89 -3.57 12.05
N LEU A 46 4.54 -4.43 12.85
CA LEU A 46 5.81 -4.05 13.49
C LEU A 46 6.87 -3.76 12.45
N ALA A 47 7.02 -4.65 11.45
CA ALA A 47 7.98 -4.44 10.37
C ALA A 47 7.65 -3.19 9.56
N ALA A 48 6.35 -2.92 9.35
CA ALA A 48 5.93 -1.72 8.65
C ALA A 48 6.33 -0.46 9.41
N MET A 49 6.15 -0.43 10.72
CA MET A 49 6.58 0.71 11.53
C MET A 49 8.10 0.87 11.53
N GLN A 50 8.84 -0.23 11.59
CA GLN A 50 10.29 -0.19 11.48
C GLN A 50 10.74 0.37 10.13
N PHE A 51 10.05 -0.02 9.05
CA PHE A 51 10.32 0.51 7.72
C PHE A 51 10.10 2.03 7.68
N LEU A 52 8.97 2.49 8.20
CA LEU A 52 8.62 3.91 8.21
C LEU A 52 9.63 4.74 9.02
N HIS A 53 10.05 4.22 10.16
CA HIS A 53 11.02 4.89 11.04
C HIS A 53 12.47 4.63 10.67
N ARG A 54 12.72 3.82 9.64
CA ARG A 54 14.08 3.44 9.21
C ARG A 54 14.88 2.80 10.34
N GLN A 55 14.23 1.97 11.14
CA GLN A 55 14.84 1.30 12.28
C GLN A 55 15.50 0.00 11.86
N GLY A 56 16.68 -0.24 12.40
CA GLY A 56 17.43 -1.47 12.14
C GLY A 56 18.20 -1.42 10.83
N GLU A 57 19.10 -2.36 10.68
CA GLU A 57 20.00 -2.43 9.53
C GLU A 57 19.22 -2.65 8.23
N ALA A 58 18.17 -3.48 8.28
CA ALA A 58 17.40 -3.81 7.08
C ALA A 58 16.68 -2.60 6.48
N TYR A 59 16.29 -1.63 7.30
CA TYR A 59 15.48 -0.49 6.86
C TYR A 59 16.21 0.85 6.94
N ARG A 60 17.51 0.81 7.15
CA ARG A 60 18.31 2.02 7.35
C ARG A 60 18.17 3.04 6.22
N HIS A 61 18.03 2.55 5.01
CA HIS A 61 17.90 3.38 3.81
C HIS A 61 16.51 3.30 3.17
N ALA A 62 15.51 2.88 3.93
CA ALA A 62 14.15 2.76 3.42
C ALA A 62 13.60 4.12 2.99
N PRO A 63 12.97 4.21 1.83
CA PRO A 63 12.35 5.47 1.39
C PRO A 63 11.02 5.70 2.11
N ARG A 64 10.57 6.94 2.10
CA ARG A 64 9.20 7.24 2.54
C ARG A 64 8.24 6.73 1.48
N PRO A 65 7.25 5.89 1.84
CA PRO A 65 6.29 5.40 0.84
C PRO A 65 5.40 6.53 0.33
N ASP A 66 5.02 6.42 -0.94
CA ASP A 66 4.02 7.30 -1.56
C ASP A 66 2.61 6.74 -1.37
N LEU A 67 2.50 5.43 -1.22
CA LEU A 67 1.25 4.72 -1.08
C LEU A 67 1.49 3.46 -0.24
N ILE A 68 0.53 3.11 0.60
CA ILE A 68 0.58 1.87 1.38
C ILE A 68 -0.59 0.99 0.99
N LEU A 69 -0.30 -0.27 0.62
CA LEU A 69 -1.32 -1.31 0.49
C LEU A 69 -1.29 -2.14 1.75
N LEU A 70 -2.43 -2.25 2.41
CA LEU A 70 -2.53 -2.87 3.73
C LEU A 70 -3.57 -3.98 3.73
N ASP A 71 -3.14 -5.19 4.11
CA ASP A 71 -4.08 -6.27 4.41
C ASP A 71 -4.63 -6.07 5.81
N LEU A 72 -5.93 -6.24 5.98
CA LEU A 72 -6.55 -6.12 7.31
C LEU A 72 -6.18 -7.27 8.24
N ARG A 73 -5.86 -8.43 7.69
CA ARG A 73 -5.57 -9.62 8.47
C ARG A 73 -4.07 -9.83 8.57
N LEU A 74 -3.47 -9.19 9.57
CA LEU A 74 -2.06 -9.32 9.85
C LEU A 74 -1.83 -10.18 11.10
N PRO A 75 -0.69 -10.90 11.18
CA PRO A 75 -0.37 -11.64 12.39
C PRO A 75 -0.15 -10.69 13.56
N GLU A 76 -0.57 -11.09 14.73
CA GLU A 76 -0.33 -10.43 16.01
C GLU A 76 -0.97 -9.05 16.18
N GLN A 77 -1.28 -8.35 15.10
CA GLN A 77 -1.88 -7.03 15.19
C GLN A 77 -2.92 -6.83 14.11
N ASP A 78 -4.06 -6.28 14.51
CA ASP A 78 -5.16 -5.96 13.60
C ASP A 78 -4.72 -4.85 12.64
N GLY A 79 -4.97 -5.07 11.35
CA GLY A 79 -4.69 -4.06 10.32
C GLY A 79 -5.42 -2.75 10.53
N LEU A 80 -6.63 -2.79 11.09
CA LEU A 80 -7.38 -1.58 11.41
C LEU A 80 -6.68 -0.76 12.50
N ALA A 81 -6.09 -1.44 13.48
CA ALA A 81 -5.33 -0.76 14.54
C ALA A 81 -4.09 -0.07 13.96
N PHE A 82 -3.41 -0.73 13.04
CA PHE A 82 -2.27 -0.15 12.35
C PHE A 82 -2.67 1.08 11.53
N LEU A 83 -3.78 0.98 10.80
CA LEU A 83 -4.33 2.11 10.04
C LEU A 83 -4.60 3.31 10.94
N THR A 84 -5.20 3.06 12.10
CA THR A 84 -5.47 4.11 13.08
C THR A 84 -4.18 4.78 13.56
N LEU A 85 -3.15 4.00 13.84
CA LEU A 85 -1.85 4.55 14.24
C LEU A 85 -1.28 5.47 13.16
N LEU A 86 -1.34 5.05 11.90
CA LEU A 86 -0.83 5.86 10.78
C LEU A 86 -1.59 7.17 10.65
N LYS A 87 -2.91 7.11 10.72
CA LYS A 87 -3.74 8.29 10.48
C LYS A 87 -3.72 9.28 11.64
N ASN A 88 -3.32 8.84 12.82
CA ASN A 88 -3.15 9.71 13.98
C ASN A 88 -1.75 10.29 14.10
N ASP A 89 -0.82 9.87 13.25
CA ASP A 89 0.57 10.33 13.34
C ASP A 89 0.81 11.43 12.29
N PRO A 90 1.18 12.65 12.72
CA PRO A 90 1.43 13.75 11.78
C PRO A 90 2.50 13.43 10.72
N ALA A 91 3.43 12.54 11.04
CA ALA A 91 4.48 12.17 10.10
C ALA A 91 3.95 11.31 8.94
N TRP A 92 2.89 10.52 9.17
CA TRP A 92 2.45 9.51 8.22
C TRP A 92 1.02 9.70 7.69
N HIS A 93 0.20 10.55 8.35
CA HIS A 93 -1.22 10.60 7.99
C HIS A 93 -1.50 11.05 6.55
N ALA A 94 -0.56 11.73 5.92
CA ALA A 94 -0.75 12.19 4.54
C ALA A 94 -0.49 11.10 3.50
N ILE A 95 0.10 9.96 3.89
CA ILE A 95 0.31 8.85 2.96
C ILE A 95 -1.01 8.12 2.77
N PRO A 96 -1.54 8.03 1.53
CA PRO A 96 -2.76 7.27 1.29
C PRO A 96 -2.57 5.80 1.63
N VAL A 97 -3.58 5.21 2.26
CA VAL A 97 -3.58 3.78 2.60
C VAL A 97 -4.78 3.14 1.90
N VAL A 98 -4.52 2.17 1.04
CA VAL A 98 -5.55 1.39 0.38
C VAL A 98 -5.56 0.01 1.01
N ILE A 99 -6.72 -0.40 1.48
CA ILE A 99 -6.90 -1.75 2.01
C ILE A 99 -7.05 -2.72 0.85
N ILE A 100 -6.39 -3.87 0.96
CA ILE A 100 -6.59 -4.96 0.02
C ILE A 100 -6.78 -6.24 0.86
N SER A 101 -8.00 -6.76 0.86
CA SER A 101 -8.40 -7.81 1.80
C SER A 101 -9.34 -8.81 1.17
N ALA A 102 -9.29 -10.06 1.64
CA ALA A 102 -10.25 -11.08 1.21
C ALA A 102 -11.64 -10.85 1.80
N SER A 103 -11.76 -10.04 2.85
CA SER A 103 -13.05 -9.76 3.48
C SER A 103 -13.87 -8.77 2.65
N GLU A 104 -15.13 -9.11 2.40
CA GLU A 104 -16.10 -8.20 1.78
C GLU A 104 -17.22 -7.81 2.74
N HIS A 105 -17.07 -8.12 4.04
CA HIS A 105 -18.05 -7.76 5.05
C HIS A 105 -18.17 -6.25 5.16
N GLU A 106 -19.42 -5.77 5.16
CA GLU A 106 -19.70 -4.34 5.24
C GLU A 106 -19.10 -3.70 6.50
N THR A 107 -19.07 -4.43 7.61
CA THR A 107 -18.48 -3.92 8.85
C THR A 107 -16.99 -3.63 8.70
N ASP A 108 -16.27 -4.50 7.98
CA ASP A 108 -14.84 -4.29 7.72
C ASP A 108 -14.61 -3.11 6.78
N VAL A 109 -15.42 -3.02 5.74
CA VAL A 109 -15.31 -1.93 4.76
C VAL A 109 -15.60 -0.59 5.44
N SER A 110 -16.70 -0.50 6.18
CA SER A 110 -17.08 0.74 6.88
C SER A 110 -16.01 1.13 7.91
N ALA A 111 -15.51 0.17 8.68
CA ALA A 111 -14.50 0.45 9.70
C ALA A 111 -13.22 1.01 9.07
N ALA A 112 -12.81 0.46 7.93
CA ALA A 112 -11.62 0.94 7.23
C ALA A 112 -11.75 2.39 6.79
N TYR A 113 -12.87 2.73 6.16
CA TYR A 113 -13.10 4.11 5.72
C TYR A 113 -13.23 5.07 6.89
N GLN A 114 -13.91 4.67 7.97
CA GLN A 114 -14.05 5.50 9.18
C GLN A 114 -12.69 5.81 9.80
N ARG A 115 -11.73 4.90 9.67
CA ARG A 115 -10.38 5.09 10.22
C ARG A 115 -9.42 5.76 9.24
N GLY A 116 -9.91 6.17 8.08
CA GLY A 116 -9.12 6.99 7.16
C GLY A 116 -8.52 6.27 5.97
N ALA A 117 -8.98 5.07 5.64
CA ALA A 117 -8.54 4.42 4.41
C ALA A 117 -8.97 5.23 3.20
N ALA A 118 -8.10 5.31 2.20
CA ALA A 118 -8.38 5.99 0.94
C ALA A 118 -9.15 5.10 -0.04
N GLY A 119 -9.15 3.80 0.18
CA GLY A 119 -9.86 2.86 -0.66
C GLY A 119 -9.86 1.47 -0.06
N TYR A 120 -10.74 0.63 -0.56
CA TYR A 120 -10.86 -0.75 -0.10
C TYR A 120 -11.06 -1.64 -1.32
N VAL A 121 -10.13 -2.54 -1.54
CA VAL A 121 -10.18 -3.49 -2.65
C VAL A 121 -10.37 -4.89 -2.08
N VAL A 122 -11.45 -5.55 -2.47
CA VAL A 122 -11.66 -6.95 -2.10
C VAL A 122 -10.81 -7.82 -3.01
N LYS A 123 -9.96 -8.68 -2.42
CA LYS A 123 -9.11 -9.58 -3.20
C LYS A 123 -9.97 -10.55 -4.00
N PRO A 124 -9.90 -10.54 -5.34
CA PRO A 124 -10.60 -11.55 -6.13
C PRO A 124 -10.00 -12.93 -5.90
N VAL A 125 -10.85 -13.95 -5.97
CA VAL A 125 -10.41 -15.34 -5.89
C VAL A 125 -9.76 -15.76 -7.22
N ASP A 126 -10.30 -15.29 -8.33
CA ASP A 126 -9.79 -15.58 -9.67
C ASP A 126 -8.49 -14.81 -9.94
N LEU A 127 -7.47 -15.50 -10.39
CA LEU A 127 -6.15 -14.92 -10.64
C LEU A 127 -6.21 -13.80 -11.69
N ASN A 128 -6.93 -14.01 -12.76
CA ASN A 128 -7.03 -13.00 -13.82
C ASN A 128 -7.74 -11.75 -13.35
N GLU A 129 -8.77 -11.91 -12.51
CA GLU A 129 -9.47 -10.78 -11.93
C GLU A 129 -8.58 -10.03 -10.94
N PHE A 130 -7.74 -10.76 -10.21
CA PHE A 130 -6.79 -10.14 -9.30
C PHE A 130 -5.78 -9.27 -10.07
N VAL A 131 -5.22 -9.80 -11.15
CA VAL A 131 -4.28 -9.05 -11.99
C VAL A 131 -4.94 -7.80 -12.57
N LEU A 132 -6.21 -7.94 -13.02
CA LEU A 132 -6.96 -6.81 -13.55
C LEU A 132 -7.22 -5.74 -12.47
N ALA A 133 -7.56 -6.18 -11.27
CA ALA A 133 -7.77 -5.24 -10.15
C ALA A 133 -6.49 -4.45 -9.84
N ILE A 134 -5.35 -5.11 -9.85
CA ILE A 134 -4.06 -4.46 -9.62
C ILE A 134 -3.74 -3.49 -10.76
N HIS A 135 -4.04 -3.86 -11.99
CA HIS A 135 -3.86 -2.97 -13.14
C HIS A 135 -4.68 -1.68 -12.96
N ARG A 136 -5.95 -1.81 -12.59
CA ARG A 136 -6.83 -0.66 -12.38
C ARG A 136 -6.35 0.20 -11.20
N LEU A 137 -5.92 -0.44 -10.14
CA LEU A 137 -5.39 0.25 -8.97
C LEU A 137 -4.15 1.07 -9.35
N GLY A 138 -3.25 0.46 -10.13
CA GLY A 138 -2.05 1.14 -10.59
C GLY A 138 -2.37 2.30 -11.54
N GLN A 139 -3.33 2.12 -12.43
CA GLN A 139 -3.75 3.21 -13.32
C GLN A 139 -4.25 4.41 -12.54
N TYR A 140 -5.02 4.18 -11.48
CA TYR A 140 -5.55 5.25 -10.66
C TYR A 140 -4.43 5.93 -9.85
N TRP A 141 -3.67 5.15 -9.10
CA TRP A 141 -2.72 5.72 -8.13
C TRP A 141 -1.41 6.18 -8.76
N PHE A 142 -0.96 5.59 -9.85
CA PHE A 142 0.32 5.94 -10.46
C PHE A 142 0.19 6.81 -11.69
N ASN A 143 -0.93 6.73 -12.41
CA ASN A 143 -1.09 7.44 -13.67
C ASN A 143 -2.16 8.52 -13.66
N LEU A 144 -3.13 8.44 -12.77
CA LEU A 144 -4.26 9.38 -12.77
C LEU A 144 -4.16 10.44 -11.67
N VAL A 145 -4.02 10.02 -10.41
CA VAL A 145 -4.01 10.96 -9.30
C VAL A 145 -2.61 11.50 -9.06
N ARG A 146 -2.57 12.69 -8.49
CA ARG A 146 -1.33 13.30 -8.06
C ARG A 146 -1.13 13.00 -6.58
N LEU A 147 0.01 12.37 -6.25
CA LEU A 147 0.37 12.08 -4.87
C LEU A 147 1.15 13.26 -4.27
N PRO A 148 1.12 13.42 -2.94
CA PRO A 148 1.92 14.46 -2.29
C PRO A 148 3.41 14.27 -2.57
N GLU A 149 4.16 15.37 -2.62
CA GLU A 149 5.61 15.26 -2.71
C GLU A 149 6.16 14.68 -1.41
N ARG A 150 7.21 13.87 -1.56
CA ARG A 150 7.87 13.30 -0.40
C ARG A 150 8.67 14.38 0.31
N ILE A 151 8.55 14.39 1.62
CA ILE A 151 9.36 15.25 2.48
C ILE A 151 10.23 14.30 3.32
N ASP A 152 11.48 14.20 2.97
CA ASP A 152 12.41 13.31 3.68
C ASP A 152 13.23 14.05 4.72
#